data_aaa368697260257cc4856405f9950062
#
_entry.id   aaa368697260257cc4856405f9950062
#
_cell.length_a   1.000
_cell.length_b   1.000
_cell.length_c   1.000
_cell.angle_alpha   90.00
_cell.angle_beta   90.00
_cell.angle_gamma   90.00
#
_symmetry.space_group_name_H-M   'P 1'
#
loop_
_entity.id
_entity.type
_entity.pdbx_description
1 polymer ?
#
loop_
_entity_poly.entity_id
_entity_poly.type
_entity_poly.pdbx_seq_one_letter_code
_entity_poly.pdbx_strand_id
1 'polypeptide(L)'
;MTDRYKVYTKVLKVLKEMLTLSHAGHVLTLAMMIAGIVTGRNAQLSSVSAETATKAKDKSTEMRLRRWVKHTSIEADVVYMPFAKQILEALSALPLSLVMDGSQVGRGCMVLMVSVLYQKRALPLCWIVYKGKKGHTTADRHIEALTKVLPLTPAKAQIVLLGDAEYDTTEMLLWVKQQERWDFVLRTSPQIYVQEGSQSQPINAYPLKKGQVFQRHQVGFTQKATLSLNLVGWWSNRYDGPLYLVTSLDNGYQACKYYRRRFQIETFFSDQKSRGFHIHKSHLSEPVRLSRLLLAACLAYLWMVCQGLLVIAEKNVGLIDRTDRIDKSLFRLGLDWIRYALKLNLDFTPIFRLQFSHSLPDVR
;
A
#
# COMPACT_ATOMS: atom_id res chain seq x y z
N MET A 1 -25.25 14.16 20.58
CA MET A 1 -24.84 13.75 19.21
C MET A 1 -24.23 12.36 19.33
N THR A 2 -24.70 11.36 18.55
CA THR A 2 -24.15 10.00 18.65
C THR A 2 -22.71 9.97 18.15
N ASP A 3 -21.88 9.07 18.68
CA ASP A 3 -20.48 8.88 18.27
C ASP A 3 -20.31 8.70 16.75
N ARG A 4 -21.20 7.92 16.15
CA ARG A 4 -21.24 7.69 14.69
C ARG A 4 -21.43 8.99 13.90
N TYR A 5 -22.32 9.86 14.37
CA TYR A 5 -22.56 11.16 13.73
C TYR A 5 -21.37 12.10 13.89
N LYS A 6 -20.70 12.09 15.04
CA LYS A 6 -19.48 12.84 15.29
C LYS A 6 -18.35 12.44 14.31
N VAL A 7 -18.12 11.13 14.13
CA VAL A 7 -17.13 10.62 13.17
C VAL A 7 -17.47 11.03 11.75
N TYR A 8 -18.71 10.79 11.32
CA TYR A 8 -19.16 11.12 9.97
C TYR A 8 -19.02 12.61 9.63
N THR A 9 -19.48 13.49 10.49
CA THR A 9 -19.46 14.95 10.25
C THR A 9 -18.03 15.48 10.14
N LYS A 10 -17.12 14.98 10.99
CA LYS A 10 -15.71 15.35 10.94
C LYS A 10 -15.01 14.86 9.67
N VAL A 11 -15.22 13.61 9.28
CA VAL A 11 -14.71 13.07 8.02
C VAL A 11 -15.25 13.85 6.82
N LEU A 12 -16.56 14.12 6.82
CA LEU A 12 -17.20 14.85 5.73
C LEU A 12 -16.62 16.27 5.58
N LYS A 13 -16.38 16.98 6.70
CA LYS A 13 -15.79 18.31 6.66
C LYS A 13 -14.45 18.30 5.94
N VAL A 14 -13.54 17.41 6.34
CA VAL A 14 -12.20 17.32 5.74
C VAL A 14 -12.27 16.89 4.27
N LEU A 15 -13.13 15.93 3.92
CA LEU A 15 -13.26 15.49 2.52
C LEU A 15 -13.82 16.59 1.61
N LYS A 16 -14.73 17.44 2.10
CA LYS A 16 -15.22 18.60 1.32
C LYS A 16 -14.14 19.63 1.03
N GLU A 17 -13.16 19.78 1.92
CA GLU A 17 -12.03 20.67 1.71
C GLU A 17 -10.99 20.09 0.73
N MET A 18 -10.88 18.76 0.66
CA MET A 18 -9.87 18.06 -0.13
C MET A 18 -10.35 17.59 -1.51
N LEU A 19 -11.64 17.39 -1.69
CA LEU A 19 -12.21 16.77 -2.90
C LEU A 19 -13.22 17.68 -3.58
N THR A 20 -12.98 17.94 -4.87
CA THR A 20 -13.96 18.55 -5.78
C THR A 20 -14.57 17.43 -6.63
N LEU A 21 -15.67 16.83 -6.16
CA LEU A 21 -16.42 15.84 -6.93
C LEU A 21 -17.64 16.50 -7.62
N SER A 22 -17.97 16.03 -8.81
CA SER A 22 -19.06 16.53 -9.64
C SER A 22 -20.42 16.55 -8.94
N HIS A 23 -20.60 15.71 -7.92
CA HIS A 23 -21.83 15.65 -7.11
C HIS A 23 -21.53 15.59 -5.63
N ALA A 24 -22.03 16.55 -4.87
CA ALA A 24 -21.90 16.59 -3.40
C ALA A 24 -22.37 15.28 -2.73
N GLY A 25 -23.39 14.60 -3.29
CA GLY A 25 -23.88 13.31 -2.82
C GLY A 25 -22.82 12.18 -2.82
N HIS A 26 -21.81 12.27 -3.71
CA HIS A 26 -20.72 11.29 -3.75
C HIS A 26 -19.76 11.47 -2.58
N VAL A 27 -19.42 12.71 -2.23
CA VAL A 27 -18.60 13.02 -1.05
C VAL A 27 -19.30 12.60 0.24
N LEU A 28 -20.60 12.89 0.36
CA LEU A 28 -21.41 12.46 1.51
C LEU A 28 -21.36 10.94 1.68
N THR A 29 -21.54 10.19 0.61
CA THR A 29 -21.57 8.72 0.68
C THR A 29 -20.16 8.15 0.95
N LEU A 30 -19.11 8.73 0.38
CA LEU A 30 -17.73 8.35 0.66
C LEU A 30 -17.40 8.59 2.15
N ALA A 31 -17.79 9.74 2.71
CA ALA A 31 -17.63 10.03 4.14
C ALA A 31 -18.37 9.02 5.02
N MET A 32 -19.59 8.61 4.63
CA MET A 32 -20.33 7.55 5.31
C MET A 32 -19.57 6.23 5.30
N MET A 33 -19.01 5.85 4.14
CA MET A 33 -18.24 4.60 4.02
C MET A 33 -16.99 4.63 4.89
N ILE A 34 -16.20 5.70 4.84
CA ILE A 34 -14.97 5.83 5.64
C ILE A 34 -15.30 5.79 7.14
N ALA A 35 -16.28 6.58 7.58
CA ALA A 35 -16.70 6.60 8.98
C ALA A 35 -17.17 5.21 9.44
N GLY A 36 -18.06 4.56 8.67
CA GLY A 36 -18.57 3.24 9.00
C GLY A 36 -17.51 2.13 8.98
N ILE A 37 -16.53 2.21 8.06
CA ILE A 37 -15.39 1.27 8.04
C ILE A 37 -14.54 1.43 9.31
N VAL A 38 -14.25 2.64 9.72
CA VAL A 38 -13.40 2.91 10.90
C VAL A 38 -14.13 2.53 12.19
N THR A 39 -15.40 2.89 12.36
CA THR A 39 -16.18 2.59 13.58
C THR A 39 -16.50 1.11 13.70
N GLY A 40 -16.93 0.48 12.59
CA GLY A 40 -17.28 -0.94 12.54
C GLY A 40 -16.09 -1.88 12.32
N ARG A 41 -14.91 -1.35 11.98
CA ARG A 41 -13.71 -2.13 11.59
C ARG A 41 -14.03 -3.19 10.53
N ASN A 42 -14.94 -2.88 9.62
CA ASN A 42 -15.42 -3.81 8.62
C ASN A 42 -15.84 -3.05 7.35
N ALA A 43 -15.32 -3.46 6.19
CA ALA A 43 -15.68 -2.87 4.89
C ALA A 43 -16.86 -3.57 4.18
N GLN A 44 -17.51 -4.55 4.81
CA GLN A 44 -18.73 -5.15 4.29
C GLN A 44 -19.87 -4.13 4.30
N LEU A 45 -20.52 -3.89 3.17
CA LEU A 45 -21.48 -2.79 3.03
C LEU A 45 -22.67 -2.85 4.00
N SER A 46 -23.12 -4.05 4.38
CA SER A 46 -24.11 -4.24 5.43
C SER A 46 -23.61 -3.85 6.81
N SER A 47 -22.35 -4.15 7.15
CA SER A 47 -21.73 -3.71 8.40
C SER A 47 -21.49 -2.20 8.42
N VAL A 48 -21.05 -1.64 7.30
CA VAL A 48 -20.88 -0.18 7.15
C VAL A 48 -22.23 0.53 7.33
N SER A 49 -23.33 0.01 6.76
CA SER A 49 -24.65 0.64 6.88
C SER A 49 -25.15 0.66 8.33
N ALA A 50 -24.91 -0.41 9.10
CA ALA A 50 -25.27 -0.48 10.51
C ALA A 50 -24.49 0.53 11.39
N GLU A 51 -23.29 0.91 10.95
CA GLU A 51 -22.45 1.91 11.64
C GLU A 51 -22.65 3.34 11.12
N THR A 52 -23.51 3.54 10.13
CA THR A 52 -23.70 4.86 9.54
C THR A 52 -24.67 5.71 10.35
N ALA A 53 -24.31 6.97 10.57
CA ALA A 53 -25.13 7.94 11.27
C ALA A 53 -26.22 8.51 10.34
N THR A 54 -27.32 7.83 10.21
CA THR A 54 -28.47 8.26 9.40
C THR A 54 -29.79 7.90 10.07
N LYS A 55 -30.86 8.67 9.76
CA LYS A 55 -32.24 8.34 10.17
C LYS A 55 -32.88 7.28 9.25
N ALA A 56 -32.26 6.97 8.11
CA ALA A 56 -32.74 5.95 7.20
C ALA A 56 -32.55 4.55 7.77
N LYS A 57 -33.43 3.62 7.39
CA LYS A 57 -33.27 2.19 7.74
C LYS A 57 -31.95 1.64 7.18
N ASP A 58 -31.31 0.73 7.90
CA ASP A 58 -30.03 0.12 7.51
C ASP A 58 -30.07 -0.45 6.09
N LYS A 59 -31.14 -1.13 5.71
CA LYS A 59 -31.34 -1.66 4.36
C LYS A 59 -31.36 -0.57 3.28
N SER A 60 -31.96 0.57 3.55
CA SER A 60 -31.98 1.71 2.62
C SER A 60 -30.59 2.35 2.50
N THR A 61 -29.87 2.44 3.63
CA THR A 61 -28.49 2.92 3.68
C THR A 61 -27.57 1.96 2.93
N GLU A 62 -27.67 0.65 3.14
CA GLU A 62 -26.92 -0.33 2.39
C GLU A 62 -27.15 -0.24 0.89
N MET A 63 -28.42 -0.05 0.47
CA MET A 63 -28.76 0.14 -0.94
C MET A 63 -28.13 1.41 -1.53
N ARG A 64 -28.04 2.49 -0.76
CA ARG A 64 -27.31 3.71 -1.15
C ARG A 64 -25.82 3.42 -1.36
N LEU A 65 -25.17 2.72 -0.42
CA LEU A 65 -23.75 2.33 -0.54
C LEU A 65 -23.52 1.43 -1.75
N ARG A 66 -24.43 0.45 -1.99
CA ARG A 66 -24.38 -0.45 -3.17
C ARG A 66 -24.54 0.30 -4.49
N ARG A 67 -25.39 1.33 -4.56
CA ARG A 67 -25.52 2.20 -5.73
C ARG A 67 -24.25 3.01 -5.95
N TRP A 68 -23.66 3.55 -4.88
CA TRP A 68 -22.44 4.33 -4.97
C TRP A 68 -21.26 3.52 -5.53
N VAL A 69 -21.01 2.30 -5.08
CA VAL A 69 -19.94 1.46 -5.64
C VAL A 69 -20.24 1.00 -7.07
N LYS A 70 -21.48 1.08 -7.54
CA LYS A 70 -21.87 0.82 -8.94
C LYS A 70 -21.74 2.04 -9.85
N HIS A 71 -21.67 3.24 -9.28
CA HIS A 71 -21.82 4.49 -10.04
C HIS A 71 -20.62 4.71 -10.98
N THR A 72 -20.89 4.82 -12.28
CA THR A 72 -19.85 4.84 -13.33
C THR A 72 -18.99 6.11 -13.32
N SER A 73 -19.53 7.25 -12.86
CA SER A 73 -18.78 8.52 -12.79
C SER A 73 -17.78 8.61 -11.62
N ILE A 74 -17.71 7.57 -10.77
CA ILE A 74 -16.73 7.54 -9.68
C ILE A 74 -15.51 6.75 -10.14
N GLU A 75 -14.48 7.46 -10.51
CA GLU A 75 -13.17 6.90 -10.85
C GLU A 75 -12.30 6.89 -9.60
N ALA A 76 -12.04 5.68 -9.06
CA ALA A 76 -11.33 5.53 -7.79
C ALA A 76 -9.94 6.16 -7.83
N ASP A 77 -9.23 6.03 -8.95
CA ASP A 77 -7.90 6.58 -9.16
C ASP A 77 -7.93 8.11 -9.11
N VAL A 78 -8.87 8.74 -9.82
CA VAL A 78 -9.01 10.21 -9.86
C VAL A 78 -9.33 10.77 -8.47
N VAL A 79 -10.22 10.11 -7.73
CA VAL A 79 -10.60 10.56 -6.38
C VAL A 79 -9.44 10.35 -5.38
N TYR A 80 -8.62 9.31 -5.54
CA TYR A 80 -7.50 9.02 -4.64
C TYR A 80 -6.23 9.82 -4.98
N MET A 81 -6.05 10.24 -6.21
CA MET A 81 -4.86 10.93 -6.71
C MET A 81 -4.36 12.10 -5.84
N PRO A 82 -5.22 13.02 -5.34
CA PRO A 82 -4.76 14.12 -4.47
C PRO A 82 -4.06 13.63 -3.20
N PHE A 83 -4.56 12.54 -2.62
CA PHE A 83 -3.98 11.94 -1.41
C PHE A 83 -2.64 11.26 -1.72
N ALA A 84 -2.57 10.49 -2.80
CA ALA A 84 -1.33 9.85 -3.24
C ALA A 84 -0.22 10.88 -3.52
N LYS A 85 -0.56 11.99 -4.21
CA LYS A 85 0.35 13.09 -4.48
C LYS A 85 0.88 13.72 -3.19
N GLN A 86 -0.01 14.04 -2.25
CA GLN A 86 0.39 14.60 -0.94
C GLN A 86 1.29 13.66 -0.14
N ILE A 87 1.04 12.34 -0.18
CA ILE A 87 1.91 11.35 0.46
C ILE A 87 3.32 11.42 -0.13
N LEU A 88 3.45 11.40 -1.45
CA LEU A 88 4.76 11.42 -2.11
C LEU A 88 5.49 12.75 -1.91
N GLU A 89 4.81 13.88 -2.00
CA GLU A 89 5.36 15.21 -1.72
C GLU A 89 5.89 15.30 -0.29
N ALA A 90 5.11 14.81 0.66
CA ALA A 90 5.48 14.80 2.06
C ALA A 90 6.72 13.92 2.33
N LEU A 91 7.02 12.91 1.54
CA LEU A 91 8.16 12.01 1.69
C LEU A 91 9.36 12.37 0.78
N SER A 92 9.25 13.41 -0.03
CA SER A 92 10.19 13.74 -1.12
C SER A 92 11.62 14.10 -0.67
N ALA A 93 11.83 14.44 0.60
CA ALA A 93 13.15 14.75 1.14
C ALA A 93 14.08 13.50 1.27
N LEU A 94 13.53 12.30 1.13
CA LEU A 94 14.23 11.02 1.26
C LEU A 94 14.06 10.18 -0.01
N PRO A 95 14.98 9.23 -0.29
CA PRO A 95 14.74 8.25 -1.34
C PRO A 95 13.45 7.48 -1.09
N LEU A 96 12.54 7.51 -2.06
CA LEU A 96 11.25 6.87 -1.98
C LEU A 96 11.38 5.37 -2.30
N SER A 97 10.98 4.52 -1.40
CA SER A 97 10.84 3.09 -1.68
C SER A 97 9.40 2.79 -2.08
N LEU A 98 9.19 2.54 -3.36
CA LEU A 98 7.91 2.03 -3.87
C LEU A 98 7.90 0.52 -3.77
N VAL A 99 6.78 -0.06 -3.44
CA VAL A 99 6.59 -1.51 -3.42
C VAL A 99 5.35 -1.88 -4.22
N MET A 100 5.48 -2.90 -5.05
CA MET A 100 4.39 -3.47 -5.82
C MET A 100 4.15 -4.91 -5.37
N ASP A 101 2.89 -5.26 -5.13
CA ASP A 101 2.50 -6.62 -4.78
C ASP A 101 1.01 -6.87 -5.09
N GLY A 102 0.67 -8.13 -5.31
CA GLY A 102 -0.67 -8.61 -5.60
C GLY A 102 -1.34 -9.32 -4.42
N SER A 103 -2.63 -9.07 -4.22
CA SER A 103 -3.38 -9.77 -3.17
C SER A 103 -4.83 -10.02 -3.57
N GLN A 104 -5.39 -11.15 -3.12
CA GLN A 104 -6.81 -11.42 -3.28
C GLN A 104 -7.62 -10.53 -2.33
N VAL A 105 -8.62 -9.82 -2.85
CA VAL A 105 -9.42 -8.85 -2.08
C VAL A 105 -10.93 -9.07 -2.13
N GLY A 106 -11.42 -9.92 -3.04
CA GLY A 106 -12.84 -10.25 -3.19
C GLY A 106 -13.03 -11.61 -3.85
N ARG A 107 -14.27 -11.96 -4.19
CA ARG A 107 -14.57 -13.23 -4.86
C ARG A 107 -13.98 -13.27 -6.28
N GLY A 108 -12.88 -14.05 -6.44
CA GLY A 108 -12.19 -14.18 -7.72
C GLY A 108 -11.58 -12.89 -8.24
N CYS A 109 -11.35 -11.90 -7.36
CA CYS A 109 -10.70 -10.64 -7.69
C CYS A 109 -9.36 -10.52 -6.98
N MET A 110 -8.36 -10.10 -7.75
CA MET A 110 -7.05 -9.69 -7.30
C MET A 110 -6.93 -8.18 -7.34
N VAL A 111 -6.11 -7.64 -6.49
CA VAL A 111 -5.61 -6.27 -6.59
C VAL A 111 -4.12 -6.30 -6.79
N LEU A 112 -3.64 -5.59 -7.80
CA LEU A 112 -2.25 -5.16 -7.92
C LEU A 112 -2.17 -3.79 -7.26
N MET A 113 -1.31 -3.64 -6.26
CA MET A 113 -1.16 -2.44 -5.46
C MET A 113 0.24 -1.88 -5.60
N VAL A 114 0.37 -0.58 -5.86
CA VAL A 114 1.61 0.17 -5.69
C VAL A 114 1.49 1.05 -4.47
N SER A 115 2.47 0.96 -3.58
CA SER A 115 2.51 1.69 -2.31
C SER A 115 3.90 2.31 -2.08
N VAL A 116 3.97 3.39 -1.30
CA VAL A 116 5.24 3.91 -0.78
C VAL A 116 5.46 3.40 0.66
N LEU A 117 6.69 3.05 0.97
CA LEU A 117 7.05 2.56 2.30
C LEU A 117 7.34 3.72 3.26
N TYR A 118 6.67 3.70 4.41
CA TYR A 118 6.84 4.68 5.47
C TYR A 118 6.66 4.04 6.86
N GLN A 119 7.59 4.25 7.78
CA GLN A 119 7.50 3.82 9.19
C GLN A 119 6.98 2.38 9.38
N LYS A 120 7.61 1.43 8.70
CA LYS A 120 7.22 -0.01 8.65
C LYS A 120 5.81 -0.28 8.11
N ARG A 121 5.22 0.69 7.37
CA ARG A 121 3.93 0.56 6.69
C ARG A 121 4.08 0.81 5.21
N ALA A 122 3.17 0.27 4.44
CA ALA A 122 3.00 0.60 3.03
C ALA A 122 1.76 1.48 2.90
N LEU A 123 1.94 2.69 2.36
CA LEU A 123 0.85 3.63 2.09
C LEU A 123 0.43 3.48 0.63
N PRO A 124 -0.82 3.14 0.33
CA PRO A 124 -1.28 2.94 -1.04
C PRO A 124 -1.15 4.22 -1.87
N LEU A 125 -0.75 4.08 -3.12
CA LEU A 125 -0.67 5.17 -4.10
C LEU A 125 -1.66 4.95 -5.24
N CYS A 126 -1.70 3.75 -5.80
CA CYS A 126 -2.68 3.34 -6.79
C CYS A 126 -2.90 1.83 -6.75
N TRP A 127 -3.95 1.39 -7.42
CA TRP A 127 -4.27 -0.04 -7.54
C TRP A 127 -5.01 -0.36 -8.83
N ILE A 128 -4.87 -1.61 -9.27
CA ILE A 128 -5.65 -2.19 -10.35
C ILE A 128 -6.35 -3.43 -9.81
N VAL A 129 -7.69 -3.46 -9.88
CA VAL A 129 -8.48 -4.64 -9.50
C VAL A 129 -8.88 -5.39 -10.77
N TYR A 130 -8.63 -6.69 -10.78
CA TYR A 130 -8.90 -7.54 -11.95
C TYR A 130 -9.40 -8.93 -11.53
N LYS A 131 -10.02 -9.63 -12.47
CA LYS A 131 -10.35 -11.06 -12.33
C LYS A 131 -9.09 -11.89 -12.53
N GLY A 132 -8.83 -12.81 -11.63
CA GLY A 132 -7.67 -13.68 -11.78
C GLY A 132 -7.27 -14.39 -10.50
N LYS A 133 -6.14 -15.08 -10.60
CA LYS A 133 -5.46 -15.77 -9.49
C LYS A 133 -4.10 -15.11 -9.27
N LYS A 134 -3.51 -15.34 -8.09
CA LYS A 134 -2.16 -14.85 -7.77
C LYS A 134 -1.13 -15.50 -8.71
N GLY A 135 -0.11 -14.74 -9.12
CA GLY A 135 0.97 -15.21 -10.00
C GLY A 135 0.62 -15.23 -11.48
N HIS A 136 -0.46 -14.60 -11.90
CA HIS A 136 -0.92 -14.56 -13.30
C HIS A 136 -1.13 -13.15 -13.84
N THR A 137 -0.40 -12.17 -13.30
CA THR A 137 -0.47 -10.79 -13.76
C THR A 137 0.52 -10.56 -14.91
N THR A 138 0.12 -9.81 -15.92
CA THR A 138 0.96 -9.53 -17.10
C THR A 138 1.87 -8.32 -16.86
N ALA A 139 2.99 -8.24 -17.58
CA ALA A 139 3.90 -7.10 -17.57
C ALA A 139 3.17 -5.78 -17.89
N ASP A 140 2.21 -5.78 -18.83
CA ASP A 140 1.42 -4.61 -19.20
C ASP A 140 0.67 -4.02 -18.01
N ARG A 141 0.09 -4.85 -17.13
CA ARG A 141 -0.58 -4.37 -15.92
C ARG A 141 0.39 -3.81 -14.89
N HIS A 142 1.58 -4.39 -14.78
CA HIS A 142 2.62 -3.86 -13.91
C HIS A 142 3.02 -2.45 -14.38
N ILE A 143 3.27 -2.30 -15.68
CA ILE A 143 3.61 -1.03 -16.32
C ILE A 143 2.44 -0.05 -16.21
N GLU A 144 1.19 -0.49 -16.44
CA GLU A 144 -0.01 0.36 -16.26
C GLU A 144 -0.07 0.93 -14.83
N ALA A 145 0.15 0.10 -13.81
CA ALA A 145 0.12 0.57 -12.42
C ALA A 145 1.24 1.59 -12.14
N LEU A 146 2.45 1.35 -12.65
CA LEU A 146 3.57 2.28 -12.47
C LEU A 146 3.36 3.58 -13.26
N THR A 147 2.79 3.52 -14.47
CA THR A 147 2.45 4.69 -15.29
C THR A 147 1.45 5.61 -14.58
N LYS A 148 0.54 5.07 -13.77
CA LYS A 148 -0.37 5.89 -12.93
C LYS A 148 0.36 6.61 -11.80
N VAL A 149 1.44 6.05 -11.27
CA VAL A 149 2.22 6.65 -10.17
C VAL A 149 3.26 7.64 -10.68
N LEU A 150 3.83 7.40 -11.85
CA LEU A 150 4.92 8.21 -12.43
C LEU A 150 4.64 9.73 -12.38
N PRO A 151 3.49 10.27 -12.83
CA PRO A 151 3.21 11.71 -12.80
C PRO A 151 2.99 12.27 -11.39
N LEU A 152 2.83 11.41 -10.38
CA LEU A 152 2.68 11.81 -8.98
C LEU A 152 4.02 11.93 -8.26
N THR A 153 5.09 11.37 -8.84
CA THR A 153 6.41 11.36 -8.22
C THR A 153 7.03 12.76 -8.27
N PRO A 154 7.56 13.26 -7.14
CA PRO A 154 8.23 14.56 -7.14
C PRO A 154 9.44 14.57 -8.06
N ALA A 155 9.60 15.63 -8.86
CA ALA A 155 10.60 15.72 -9.94
C ALA A 155 12.05 15.47 -9.51
N LYS A 156 12.39 15.68 -8.23
CA LYS A 156 13.75 15.48 -7.68
C LYS A 156 13.90 14.21 -6.86
N ALA A 157 12.84 13.44 -6.67
CA ALA A 157 12.86 12.26 -5.81
C ALA A 157 13.62 11.11 -6.48
N GLN A 158 14.52 10.49 -5.72
CA GLN A 158 15.11 9.19 -6.07
C GLN A 158 14.13 8.09 -5.69
N ILE A 159 13.85 7.18 -6.59
CA ILE A 159 12.87 6.10 -6.40
C ILE A 159 13.57 4.75 -6.47
N VAL A 160 13.23 3.85 -5.55
CA VAL A 160 13.65 2.46 -5.58
C VAL A 160 12.40 1.59 -5.60
N LEU A 161 12.14 0.91 -6.72
CA LEU A 161 11.02 -0.01 -6.87
C LEU A 161 11.37 -1.39 -6.29
N LEU A 162 10.49 -1.91 -5.45
CA LEU A 162 10.61 -3.21 -4.78
C LEU A 162 9.48 -4.14 -5.23
N GLY A 163 9.79 -5.40 -5.50
CA GLY A 163 8.79 -6.39 -5.89
C GLY A 163 9.26 -7.83 -5.69
N ASP A 164 8.33 -8.76 -5.79
CA ASP A 164 8.62 -10.20 -5.77
C ASP A 164 9.00 -10.69 -7.20
N ALA A 165 9.28 -11.97 -7.36
CA ALA A 165 9.66 -12.61 -8.62
C ALA A 165 8.55 -12.59 -9.70
N GLU A 166 7.34 -12.21 -9.36
CA GLU A 166 6.27 -11.96 -10.34
C GLU A 166 6.55 -10.70 -11.20
N TYR A 167 7.43 -9.79 -10.71
CA TYR A 167 7.65 -8.46 -11.29
C TYR A 167 8.99 -8.30 -12.01
N ASP A 168 9.76 -9.38 -12.20
CA ASP A 168 11.10 -9.35 -12.82
C ASP A 168 11.09 -9.58 -14.34
N THR A 169 9.97 -9.30 -15.00
CA THR A 169 9.88 -9.45 -16.47
C THR A 169 10.77 -8.45 -17.19
N THR A 170 11.38 -8.87 -18.30
CA THR A 170 12.31 -8.03 -19.08
C THR A 170 11.64 -6.73 -19.52
N GLU A 171 10.38 -6.80 -19.95
CA GLU A 171 9.60 -5.62 -20.41
C GLU A 171 9.43 -4.59 -19.28
N MET A 172 9.09 -5.05 -18.08
CA MET A 172 8.93 -4.17 -16.92
C MET A 172 10.27 -3.56 -16.49
N LEU A 173 11.34 -4.37 -16.44
CA LEU A 173 12.68 -3.92 -16.08
C LEU A 173 13.21 -2.86 -17.08
N LEU A 174 12.98 -3.07 -18.39
CA LEU A 174 13.32 -2.09 -19.42
C LEU A 174 12.53 -0.80 -19.22
N TRP A 175 11.23 -0.89 -18.94
CA TRP A 175 10.40 0.27 -18.68
C TRP A 175 10.91 1.08 -17.48
N VAL A 176 11.25 0.42 -16.36
CA VAL A 176 11.79 1.08 -15.16
C VAL A 176 13.13 1.75 -15.45
N LYS A 177 14.03 1.10 -16.20
CA LYS A 177 15.33 1.67 -16.59
C LYS A 177 15.25 2.91 -17.49
N GLN A 178 14.15 3.09 -18.21
CA GLN A 178 13.89 4.30 -19.00
C GLN A 178 13.45 5.50 -18.14
N GLN A 179 13.07 5.27 -16.88
CA GLN A 179 12.67 6.36 -16.01
C GLN A 179 13.89 6.96 -15.33
N GLU A 180 14.08 8.27 -15.48
CA GLU A 180 15.12 8.97 -14.76
C GLU A 180 14.94 8.82 -13.25
N ARG A 181 16.04 8.60 -12.50
CA ARG A 181 16.07 8.47 -11.03
C ARG A 181 15.26 7.33 -10.46
N TRP A 182 14.92 6.33 -11.28
CA TRP A 182 14.30 5.11 -10.82
C TRP A 182 15.30 3.97 -10.80
N ASP A 183 15.49 3.41 -9.61
CA ASP A 183 16.17 2.16 -9.37
C ASP A 183 15.19 1.06 -9.06
N PHE A 184 15.64 -0.17 -9.10
CA PHE A 184 14.82 -1.31 -8.69
C PHE A 184 15.62 -2.33 -7.90
N VAL A 185 14.93 -3.08 -7.03
CA VAL A 185 15.41 -4.28 -6.37
C VAL A 185 14.25 -5.28 -6.37
N LEU A 186 14.33 -6.27 -7.24
CA LEU A 186 13.31 -7.27 -7.43
C LEU A 186 13.86 -8.65 -7.12
N ARG A 187 13.04 -9.51 -6.49
CA ARG A 187 13.37 -10.92 -6.39
C ARG A 187 13.29 -11.55 -7.78
N THR A 188 14.14 -12.54 -8.02
CA THR A 188 14.11 -13.34 -9.24
C THR A 188 14.14 -14.84 -8.94
N SER A 189 13.75 -15.65 -9.91
CA SER A 189 13.77 -17.09 -9.78
C SER A 189 15.19 -17.65 -9.87
N PRO A 190 15.56 -18.62 -9.04
CA PRO A 190 16.89 -19.25 -9.08
C PRO A 190 17.20 -19.98 -10.38
N GLN A 191 16.18 -20.36 -11.15
CA GLN A 191 16.33 -21.08 -12.42
C GLN A 191 16.54 -20.17 -13.64
N ILE A 192 16.40 -18.85 -13.48
CA ILE A 192 16.66 -17.90 -14.57
C ILE A 192 18.14 -17.95 -14.92
N TYR A 193 18.43 -17.95 -16.23
CA TYR A 193 19.79 -17.91 -16.75
C TYR A 193 20.30 -16.47 -16.77
N VAL A 194 21.58 -16.31 -16.45
CA VAL A 194 22.30 -15.05 -16.62
C VAL A 194 23.57 -15.32 -17.41
N GLN A 195 24.02 -14.30 -18.14
CA GLN A 195 25.19 -14.35 -18.98
C GLN A 195 26.29 -13.43 -18.49
N GLU A 196 27.49 -13.99 -18.27
CA GLU A 196 28.74 -13.25 -17.98
C GLU A 196 29.75 -13.53 -19.09
N GLY A 197 30.01 -12.55 -19.93
CA GLY A 197 30.82 -12.76 -21.14
C GLY A 197 30.23 -13.83 -22.07
N SER A 198 30.98 -14.89 -22.35
CA SER A 198 30.53 -16.03 -23.16
C SER A 198 29.85 -17.16 -22.37
N GLN A 199 29.83 -17.06 -21.03
CA GLN A 199 29.24 -18.10 -20.17
C GLN A 199 27.82 -17.78 -19.84
N SER A 200 26.92 -18.77 -19.97
CA SER A 200 25.51 -18.68 -19.57
C SER A 200 25.20 -19.82 -18.61
N GLN A 201 24.68 -19.46 -17.44
CA GLN A 201 24.33 -20.43 -16.39
C GLN A 201 23.11 -19.98 -15.60
N PRO A 202 22.37 -20.91 -14.96
CA PRO A 202 21.28 -20.53 -14.09
C PRO A 202 21.82 -19.87 -12.80
N ILE A 203 21.05 -18.97 -12.24
CA ILE A 203 21.46 -18.17 -11.04
C ILE A 203 21.83 -19.07 -9.86
N ASN A 204 21.15 -20.20 -9.66
CA ASN A 204 21.46 -21.15 -8.59
C ASN A 204 22.76 -21.93 -8.77
N ALA A 205 23.43 -21.84 -9.91
CA ALA A 205 24.76 -22.41 -10.10
C ALA A 205 25.88 -21.61 -9.40
N TYR A 206 25.62 -20.35 -9.02
CA TYR A 206 26.57 -19.58 -8.25
C TYR A 206 26.64 -20.10 -6.81
N PRO A 207 27.85 -20.41 -6.31
CA PRO A 207 28.03 -20.92 -4.96
C PRO A 207 27.61 -19.84 -3.92
N LEU A 208 26.73 -20.21 -2.99
CA LEU A 208 26.26 -19.33 -1.95
C LEU A 208 26.00 -20.14 -0.68
N LYS A 209 26.64 -19.75 0.42
CA LYS A 209 26.48 -20.36 1.73
C LYS A 209 25.61 -19.48 2.63
N LYS A 210 25.00 -20.10 3.64
CA LYS A 210 24.24 -19.38 4.68
C LYS A 210 25.11 -18.31 5.35
N GLY A 211 24.55 -17.11 5.51
CA GLY A 211 25.26 -15.94 6.03
C GLY A 211 26.00 -15.10 4.98
N GLN A 212 26.07 -15.56 3.72
CA GLN A 212 26.81 -14.87 2.66
C GLN A 212 25.92 -14.00 1.78
N VAL A 213 26.58 -13.03 1.13
CA VAL A 213 26.06 -12.23 0.01
C VAL A 213 27.12 -12.29 -1.10
N PHE A 214 26.71 -12.55 -2.32
CA PHE A 214 27.54 -12.30 -3.50
C PHE A 214 26.88 -11.26 -4.41
N GLN A 215 27.70 -10.65 -5.24
CA GLN A 215 27.24 -9.71 -6.27
C GLN A 215 27.92 -9.98 -7.59
N ARG A 216 27.22 -9.81 -8.69
CA ARG A 216 27.73 -9.78 -10.07
C ARG A 216 27.22 -8.51 -10.74
N HIS A 217 28.12 -7.80 -11.38
CA HIS A 217 27.79 -6.56 -12.07
C HIS A 217 27.53 -6.81 -13.54
N GLN A 218 26.57 -6.09 -14.10
CA GLN A 218 26.29 -6.02 -15.54
C GLN A 218 26.14 -7.40 -16.21
N VAL A 219 25.46 -8.33 -15.53
CA VAL A 219 25.13 -9.62 -16.14
C VAL A 219 24.00 -9.47 -17.15
N GLY A 220 24.08 -10.21 -18.26
CA GLY A 220 22.98 -10.32 -19.20
C GLY A 220 21.82 -11.11 -18.56
N PHE A 221 20.64 -10.52 -18.44
CA PHE A 221 19.49 -11.14 -17.82
C PHE A 221 18.69 -11.95 -18.83
N THR A 222 18.32 -13.17 -18.44
CA THR A 222 17.72 -14.24 -19.24
C THR A 222 18.67 -14.83 -20.31
N GLN A 223 18.27 -15.93 -20.93
CA GLN A 223 19.05 -16.55 -22.03
C GLN A 223 19.27 -15.63 -23.23
N LYS A 224 18.33 -14.68 -23.45
CA LYS A 224 18.42 -13.72 -24.54
C LYS A 224 19.38 -12.56 -24.24
N ALA A 225 19.77 -12.39 -22.98
CA ALA A 225 20.69 -11.35 -22.50
C ALA A 225 20.42 -9.93 -23.03
N THR A 226 19.14 -9.61 -23.28
CA THR A 226 18.72 -8.33 -23.87
C THR A 226 18.79 -7.16 -22.89
N LEU A 227 18.96 -7.45 -21.60
CA LEU A 227 19.03 -6.47 -20.52
C LEU A 227 20.23 -6.77 -19.64
N SER A 228 21.11 -5.78 -19.45
CA SER A 228 22.21 -5.84 -18.49
C SER A 228 21.77 -5.24 -17.15
N LEU A 229 22.04 -5.95 -16.04
CA LEU A 229 21.69 -5.55 -14.68
C LEU A 229 22.65 -6.15 -13.66
N ASN A 230 22.51 -5.79 -12.40
CA ASN A 230 23.29 -6.37 -11.30
C ASN A 230 22.50 -7.52 -10.66
N LEU A 231 23.20 -8.63 -10.39
CA LEU A 231 22.67 -9.80 -9.71
C LEU A 231 23.23 -9.84 -8.27
N VAL A 232 22.36 -10.09 -7.30
CA VAL A 232 22.75 -10.29 -5.91
C VAL A 232 22.17 -11.60 -5.40
N GLY A 233 23.04 -12.48 -4.93
CA GLY A 233 22.63 -13.66 -4.18
C GLY A 233 22.80 -13.39 -2.69
N TRP A 234 21.78 -13.69 -1.91
CA TRP A 234 21.77 -13.42 -0.48
C TRP A 234 21.13 -14.56 0.30
N TRP A 235 21.88 -15.18 1.21
CA TRP A 235 21.36 -16.19 2.13
C TRP A 235 21.53 -15.74 3.58
N SER A 236 20.51 -15.04 4.07
CA SER A 236 20.47 -14.61 5.47
C SER A 236 20.28 -15.80 6.42
N ASN A 237 20.86 -15.72 7.63
CA ASN A 237 20.63 -16.71 8.67
C ASN A 237 19.15 -16.91 9.07
N ARG A 238 18.28 -15.98 8.70
CA ARG A 238 16.84 -15.99 9.00
C ARG A 238 16.01 -16.74 7.95
N TYR A 239 16.61 -17.16 6.83
CA TYR A 239 15.89 -17.82 5.74
C TYR A 239 16.36 -19.26 5.57
N ASP A 240 15.43 -20.13 5.21
CA ASP A 240 15.72 -21.54 4.97
C ASP A 240 16.47 -21.79 3.65
N GLY A 241 16.44 -20.84 2.73
CA GLY A 241 17.12 -20.88 1.45
C GLY A 241 17.62 -19.52 0.98
N PRO A 242 18.44 -19.51 -0.08
CA PRO A 242 18.95 -18.30 -0.68
C PRO A 242 17.84 -17.50 -1.37
N LEU A 243 17.99 -16.19 -1.38
CA LEU A 243 17.23 -15.25 -2.19
C LEU A 243 18.14 -14.69 -3.28
N TYR A 244 17.58 -14.52 -4.46
CA TYR A 244 18.27 -13.90 -5.60
C TYR A 244 17.52 -12.64 -5.99
N LEU A 245 18.29 -11.56 -6.17
CA LEU A 245 17.76 -10.23 -6.48
C LEU A 245 18.40 -9.74 -7.78
N VAL A 246 17.59 -9.14 -8.62
CA VAL A 246 18.03 -8.33 -9.75
C VAL A 246 17.85 -6.86 -9.41
N THR A 247 18.84 -6.02 -9.75
CA THR A 247 18.85 -4.62 -9.32
C THR A 247 19.64 -3.73 -10.28
N SER A 248 19.30 -2.44 -10.31
CA SER A 248 20.12 -1.39 -10.93
C SER A 248 21.18 -0.82 -9.98
N LEU A 249 21.05 -1.09 -8.66
CA LEU A 249 21.98 -0.56 -7.65
C LEU A 249 23.34 -1.26 -7.72
N ASP A 250 24.42 -0.48 -7.57
CA ASP A 250 25.79 -0.99 -7.59
C ASP A 250 26.20 -1.66 -6.27
N ASN A 251 25.45 -1.45 -5.18
CA ASN A 251 25.78 -2.01 -3.87
C ASN A 251 24.79 -3.11 -3.48
N GLY A 252 25.24 -4.38 -3.48
CA GLY A 252 24.41 -5.54 -3.17
C GLY A 252 23.89 -5.57 -1.72
N TYR A 253 24.67 -5.06 -0.75
CA TYR A 253 24.18 -4.96 0.65
C TYR A 253 23.07 -3.93 0.77
N GLN A 254 23.15 -2.83 0.02
CA GLN A 254 22.08 -1.84 -0.06
C GLN A 254 20.82 -2.43 -0.69
N ALA A 255 20.97 -3.21 -1.78
CA ALA A 255 19.87 -3.93 -2.40
C ALA A 255 19.19 -4.89 -1.39
N CYS A 256 19.95 -5.67 -0.62
CA CYS A 256 19.42 -6.54 0.44
C CYS A 256 18.66 -5.74 1.52
N LYS A 257 19.18 -4.56 1.90
CA LYS A 257 18.53 -3.66 2.88
C LYS A 257 17.19 -3.13 2.36
N TYR A 258 17.13 -2.73 1.10
CA TYR A 258 15.87 -2.33 0.45
C TYR A 258 14.90 -3.50 0.37
N TYR A 259 15.33 -4.67 -0.11
CA TYR A 259 14.45 -5.82 -0.26
C TYR A 259 13.82 -6.29 1.04
N ARG A 260 14.52 -6.23 2.17
CA ARG A 260 13.95 -6.52 3.50
C ARG A 260 12.71 -5.70 3.81
N ARG A 261 12.61 -4.49 3.29
CA ARG A 261 11.47 -3.58 3.53
C ARG A 261 10.24 -3.95 2.70
N ARG A 262 10.40 -4.76 1.62
CA ARG A 262 9.29 -5.18 0.76
C ARG A 262 8.11 -5.75 1.55
N PHE A 263 8.39 -6.56 2.58
CA PHE A 263 7.35 -7.19 3.39
C PHE A 263 6.39 -6.23 4.09
N GLN A 264 6.69 -4.94 4.13
CA GLN A 264 5.78 -3.95 4.71
C GLN A 264 4.44 -3.87 3.97
N ILE A 265 4.37 -4.21 2.67
CA ILE A 265 3.10 -4.25 1.94
C ILE A 265 2.18 -5.37 2.44
N GLU A 266 2.73 -6.46 2.94
CA GLU A 266 1.95 -7.56 3.52
C GLU A 266 1.22 -7.11 4.80
N THR A 267 1.81 -6.16 5.56
CA THR A 267 1.12 -5.57 6.71
C THR A 267 -0.07 -4.73 6.29
N PHE A 268 0.03 -3.96 5.19
CA PHE A 268 -1.10 -3.24 4.60
C PHE A 268 -2.23 -4.21 4.21
N PHE A 269 -1.93 -5.27 3.44
CA PHE A 269 -2.94 -6.24 3.08
C PHE A 269 -3.56 -6.95 4.30
N SER A 270 -2.78 -7.20 5.33
CA SER A 270 -3.26 -7.78 6.58
C SER A 270 -4.22 -6.83 7.32
N ASP A 271 -3.89 -5.53 7.37
CA ASP A 271 -4.74 -4.49 7.96
C ASP A 271 -6.03 -4.26 7.15
N GLN A 272 -5.97 -4.39 5.82
CA GLN A 272 -7.17 -4.37 4.96
C GLN A 272 -8.04 -5.64 5.13
N LYS A 273 -7.46 -6.75 5.54
CA LYS A 273 -8.14 -8.03 5.71
C LYS A 273 -8.42 -8.34 7.18
N SER A 274 -7.83 -9.42 7.69
CA SER A 274 -8.18 -10.04 8.97
C SER A 274 -7.83 -9.21 10.20
N ARG A 275 -6.81 -8.35 10.13
CA ARG A 275 -6.37 -7.53 11.26
C ARG A 275 -7.08 -6.18 11.37
N GLY A 276 -7.85 -5.79 10.34
CA GLY A 276 -8.47 -4.46 10.31
C GLY A 276 -9.86 -4.45 9.69
N PHE A 277 -9.96 -4.23 8.38
CA PHE A 277 -11.22 -3.86 7.73
C PHE A 277 -11.99 -5.00 7.05
N HIS A 278 -11.50 -6.22 7.08
CA HIS A 278 -12.16 -7.42 6.55
C HIS A 278 -12.67 -7.28 5.10
N ILE A 279 -11.98 -6.54 4.23
CA ILE A 279 -12.42 -6.25 2.86
C ILE A 279 -12.69 -7.52 2.03
N HIS A 280 -11.95 -8.61 2.30
CA HIS A 280 -12.13 -9.91 1.66
C HIS A 280 -13.52 -10.53 1.92
N LYS A 281 -14.22 -10.05 2.96
CA LYS A 281 -15.60 -10.46 3.32
C LYS A 281 -16.67 -9.55 2.68
N SER A 282 -16.30 -8.62 1.80
CA SER A 282 -17.24 -7.72 1.14
C SER A 282 -18.26 -8.41 0.23
N HIS A 283 -17.99 -9.66 -0.16
CA HIS A 283 -18.76 -10.44 -1.14
C HIS A 283 -18.86 -9.81 -2.54
N LEU A 284 -18.11 -8.73 -2.81
CA LEU A 284 -18.04 -8.15 -4.13
C LEU A 284 -17.17 -9.04 -5.04
N SER A 285 -17.67 -9.23 -6.26
CA SER A 285 -17.02 -10.06 -7.28
C SER A 285 -16.71 -9.30 -8.57
N GLU A 286 -17.09 -8.04 -8.65
CA GLU A 286 -16.86 -7.19 -9.81
C GLU A 286 -15.72 -6.21 -9.55
N PRO A 287 -14.65 -6.22 -10.39
CA PRO A 287 -13.44 -5.43 -10.17
C PRO A 287 -13.68 -3.95 -9.93
N VAL A 288 -14.50 -3.33 -10.76
CA VAL A 288 -14.77 -1.88 -10.68
C VAL A 288 -15.47 -1.50 -9.37
N ARG A 289 -16.43 -2.31 -8.91
CA ARG A 289 -17.12 -2.08 -7.63
C ARG A 289 -16.18 -2.28 -6.45
N LEU A 290 -15.32 -3.28 -6.55
CA LEU A 290 -14.33 -3.56 -5.51
C LEU A 290 -13.26 -2.46 -5.46
N SER A 291 -12.85 -1.91 -6.60
CA SER A 291 -11.95 -0.76 -6.67
C SER A 291 -12.52 0.47 -5.95
N ARG A 292 -13.81 0.76 -6.10
CA ARG A 292 -14.48 1.85 -5.37
C ARG A 292 -14.65 1.58 -3.88
N LEU A 293 -14.84 0.33 -3.48
CA LEU A 293 -14.81 -0.03 -2.06
C LEU A 293 -13.40 0.13 -1.48
N LEU A 294 -12.37 -0.27 -2.24
CA LEU A 294 -10.97 -0.07 -1.88
C LEU A 294 -10.63 1.42 -1.70
N LEU A 295 -11.19 2.31 -2.52
CA LEU A 295 -11.02 3.76 -2.33
C LEU A 295 -11.39 4.17 -0.89
N ALA A 296 -12.58 3.79 -0.43
CA ALA A 296 -13.01 4.11 0.95
C ALA A 296 -12.13 3.45 2.01
N ALA A 297 -11.74 2.19 1.78
CA ALA A 297 -10.90 1.44 2.72
C ALA A 297 -9.44 1.97 2.75
N CYS A 298 -8.87 2.41 1.63
CA CYS A 298 -7.56 3.04 1.56
C CYS A 298 -7.55 4.41 2.25
N LEU A 299 -8.61 5.21 2.07
CA LEU A 299 -8.74 6.48 2.80
C LEU A 299 -8.94 6.25 4.31
N ALA A 300 -9.75 5.27 4.71
CA ALA A 300 -9.86 4.87 6.11
C ALA A 300 -8.51 4.42 6.69
N TYR A 301 -7.73 3.64 5.94
CA TYR A 301 -6.40 3.22 6.33
C TYR A 301 -5.43 4.39 6.48
N LEU A 302 -5.38 5.28 5.49
CA LEU A 302 -4.54 6.47 5.53
C LEU A 302 -4.85 7.33 6.74
N TRP A 303 -6.14 7.58 7.02
CA TRP A 303 -6.54 8.28 8.24
C TRP A 303 -6.02 7.59 9.50
N MET A 304 -6.19 6.27 9.62
CA MET A 304 -5.72 5.54 10.81
C MET A 304 -4.21 5.61 10.99
N VAL A 305 -3.44 5.53 9.91
CA VAL A 305 -1.98 5.69 9.98
C VAL A 305 -1.60 7.11 10.40
N CYS A 306 -2.21 8.13 9.80
CA CYS A 306 -1.96 9.54 10.17
C CYS A 306 -2.41 9.84 11.61
N GLN A 307 -3.52 9.26 12.04
CA GLN A 307 -3.98 9.38 13.43
C GLN A 307 -3.00 8.73 14.41
N GLY A 308 -2.45 7.56 14.07
CA GLY A 308 -1.41 6.90 14.87
C GLY A 308 -0.14 7.74 14.99
N LEU A 309 0.26 8.42 13.92
CA LEU A 309 1.38 9.38 13.95
C LEU A 309 1.10 10.55 14.90
N LEU A 310 -0.11 11.10 14.85
CA LEU A 310 -0.52 12.20 15.73
C LEU A 310 -0.50 11.79 17.21
N VAL A 311 -1.00 10.60 17.54
CA VAL A 311 -0.97 10.03 18.88
C VAL A 311 0.46 9.96 19.45
N ILE A 312 1.43 9.59 18.59
CA ILE A 312 2.84 9.56 18.99
C ILE A 312 3.38 10.97 19.16
N ALA A 313 3.11 11.88 18.22
CA ALA A 313 3.58 13.26 18.26
C ALA A 313 3.07 14.04 19.49
N GLU A 314 1.83 13.79 19.87
CA GLU A 314 1.17 14.39 21.04
C GLU A 314 1.50 13.67 22.37
N LYS A 315 2.34 12.62 22.33
CA LYS A 315 2.71 11.80 23.50
C LYS A 315 1.52 11.11 24.18
N ASN A 316 0.45 10.85 23.45
CA ASN A 316 -0.78 10.24 23.94
C ASN A 316 -0.74 8.69 23.92
N VAL A 317 0.38 8.07 23.56
CA VAL A 317 0.51 6.60 23.44
C VAL A 317 0.14 5.91 24.73
N GLY A 318 0.61 6.40 25.88
CA GLY A 318 0.34 5.80 27.20
C GLY A 318 -1.14 5.73 27.61
N LEU A 319 -2.03 6.45 26.91
CA LEU A 319 -3.48 6.38 27.12
C LEU A 319 -4.12 5.13 26.46
N ILE A 320 -3.45 4.53 25.47
CA ILE A 320 -4.00 3.44 24.67
C ILE A 320 -3.04 2.25 24.46
N ASP A 321 -1.78 2.40 24.88
CA ASP A 321 -0.76 1.36 24.82
C ASP A 321 0.15 1.44 26.04
N ARG A 322 1.19 0.62 26.10
CA ARG A 322 2.17 0.62 27.17
C ARG A 322 2.96 1.93 27.19
N THR A 323 3.40 2.31 28.41
CA THR A 323 4.18 3.54 28.64
C THR A 323 5.68 3.37 28.41
N ASP A 324 6.17 2.13 28.50
CA ASP A 324 7.59 1.78 28.39
C ASP A 324 8.06 1.50 26.95
N ARG A 325 7.15 1.09 26.07
CA ARG A 325 7.43 0.84 24.65
C ARG A 325 6.16 0.87 23.82
N ILE A 326 6.29 1.11 22.52
CA ILE A 326 5.18 1.08 21.57
C ILE A 326 5.09 -0.32 20.94
N ASP A 327 4.10 -1.11 21.36
CA ASP A 327 3.85 -2.46 20.82
C ASP A 327 2.93 -2.47 19.62
N LYS A 328 2.12 -1.42 19.46
CA LYS A 328 1.12 -1.29 18.39
C LYS A 328 1.68 -0.62 17.16
N SER A 329 1.19 -1.03 16.01
CA SER A 329 1.48 -0.35 14.76
C SER A 329 0.75 0.99 14.66
N LEU A 330 1.21 1.90 13.76
CA LEU A 330 0.55 3.18 13.50
C LEU A 330 -0.94 3.02 13.19
N PHE A 331 -1.28 2.06 12.32
CA PHE A 331 -2.67 1.75 12.00
C PHE A 331 -3.48 1.34 13.25
N ARG A 332 -2.91 0.51 14.09
CA ARG A 332 -3.57 0.03 15.30
C ARG A 332 -3.70 1.14 16.34
N LEU A 333 -2.68 1.97 16.51
CA LEU A 333 -2.73 3.15 17.39
C LEU A 333 -3.86 4.09 16.97
N GLY A 334 -3.99 4.36 15.66
CA GLY A 334 -5.06 5.21 15.15
C GLY A 334 -6.46 4.63 15.43
N LEU A 335 -6.67 3.33 15.18
CA LEU A 335 -7.94 2.68 15.49
C LEU A 335 -8.29 2.70 16.98
N ASP A 336 -7.31 2.42 17.83
CA ASP A 336 -7.54 2.37 19.28
C ASP A 336 -7.71 3.79 19.85
N TRP A 337 -7.04 4.80 19.27
CA TRP A 337 -7.25 6.20 19.62
C TRP A 337 -8.66 6.68 19.30
N ILE A 338 -9.16 6.44 18.08
CA ILE A 338 -10.54 6.84 17.74
C ILE A 338 -11.54 6.19 18.69
N ARG A 339 -11.36 4.91 19.00
CA ARG A 339 -12.22 4.22 19.98
C ARG A 339 -12.14 4.85 21.37
N TYR A 340 -10.94 5.19 21.84
CA TYR A 340 -10.70 5.84 23.13
C TYR A 340 -11.33 7.22 23.17
N ALA A 341 -11.11 8.04 22.12
CA ALA A 341 -11.66 9.39 22.03
C ALA A 341 -13.21 9.39 22.02
N LEU A 342 -13.82 8.43 21.30
CA LEU A 342 -15.28 8.28 21.31
C LEU A 342 -15.79 7.89 22.70
N LYS A 343 -15.18 6.91 23.36
CA LYS A 343 -15.56 6.44 24.70
C LYS A 343 -15.55 7.56 25.74
N LEU A 344 -14.58 8.47 25.64
CA LEU A 344 -14.41 9.59 26.58
C LEU A 344 -14.96 10.92 26.04
N ASN A 345 -15.66 10.90 24.92
CA ASN A 345 -16.19 12.08 24.23
C ASN A 345 -15.12 13.17 23.95
N LEU A 346 -13.86 12.76 23.74
CA LEU A 346 -12.78 13.66 23.38
C LEU A 346 -12.96 14.20 21.96
N ASP A 347 -12.36 15.35 21.70
CA ASP A 347 -12.32 15.88 20.34
C ASP A 347 -11.19 15.21 19.53
N PHE A 348 -11.38 15.10 18.22
CA PHE A 348 -10.38 14.63 17.27
C PHE A 348 -10.65 15.21 15.89
N THR A 349 -9.61 15.36 15.08
CA THR A 349 -9.73 15.82 13.70
C THR A 349 -9.22 14.71 12.77
N PRO A 350 -10.01 14.24 11.80
CA PRO A 350 -9.52 13.31 10.79
C PRO A 350 -8.38 13.94 9.99
N ILE A 351 -7.29 13.22 9.84
CA ILE A 351 -6.09 13.68 9.14
C ILE A 351 -5.77 12.70 8.02
N PHE A 352 -5.66 13.21 6.79
CA PHE A 352 -5.30 12.44 5.60
C PHE A 352 -3.96 12.90 5.01
N ARG A 353 -3.20 13.72 5.75
CA ARG A 353 -1.88 14.22 5.37
C ARG A 353 -0.84 13.71 6.36
N LEU A 354 0.29 13.27 5.84
CA LEU A 354 1.43 12.95 6.69
C LEU A 354 1.97 14.24 7.31
N GLN A 355 1.99 14.29 8.62
CA GLN A 355 2.65 15.37 9.38
C GLN A 355 3.99 14.83 9.86
N PHE A 356 5.10 15.49 9.46
CA PHE A 356 6.44 15.05 9.85
C PHE A 356 6.85 15.58 11.21
N SER A 357 7.30 14.67 12.09
CA SER A 357 8.39 14.98 12.99
C SER A 357 9.60 14.12 12.57
N HIS A 358 10.77 14.73 12.43
CA HIS A 358 12.00 14.08 12.00
C HIS A 358 12.55 13.05 13.01
N SER A 359 11.91 12.89 14.15
CA SER A 359 12.32 12.03 15.26
C SER A 359 11.15 11.26 15.85
N LEU A 360 10.51 10.39 15.03
CA LEU A 360 9.56 9.45 15.60
C LEU A 360 10.30 8.26 16.23
N PRO A 361 9.86 7.78 17.42
CA PRO A 361 10.40 6.57 18.00
C PRO A 361 10.15 5.37 17.10
N ASP A 362 10.97 4.32 17.22
CA ASP A 362 10.82 3.11 16.41
C ASP A 362 9.48 2.42 16.76
N VAL A 363 8.59 2.34 15.78
CA VAL A 363 7.23 1.75 15.90
C VAL A 363 7.25 0.37 15.26
N ARG A 364 6.51 -0.59 15.79
CA ARG A 364 6.38 -1.94 15.22
C ARG A 364 5.60 -2.00 13.92
#